data_84980e5fbf484406bc8af7cb9e31c9cd
#
_entry.id   84980e5fbf484406bc8af7cb9e31c9cd
#
_cell.length_a   1.000
_cell.length_b   1.000
_cell.length_c   1.000
_cell.angle_alpha   90.00
_cell.angle_beta   90.00
_cell.angle_gamma   90.00
#
_symmetry.space_group_name_H-M   'P 1'
#
loop_
_entity.id
_entity.type
_entity.pdbx_description
1 polymer ?
#
loop_
_entity_poly.entity_id
_entity_poly.type
_entity_poly.pdbx_seq_one_letter_code
_entity_poly.pdbx_strand_id
1 'polypeptide(L)'
;MIGIGAPTQFWLPPAAEKYQTEAMFPAYHHVANAVGAAVGKVMTIYHITVQNYESAGISIFAPWGKTSLKPAVNSEDLVMERAIELAIKQGKDHIAAEMAKQSLMDYEILVDRKDSRVKGNSGSEMAIETVLEIAAVGHMKNANAKPKQKSLLGAFWGKDKAPDYSKIPSAR
;
A
#
# COMPACT_ATOMS: atom_id res chain seq x y z
N MET A 1 -26.19 -7.63 -1.12
CA MET A 1 -24.86 -7.67 -1.79
C MET A 1 -24.72 -6.50 -2.75
N ILE A 2 -23.53 -5.87 -2.86
CA ILE A 2 -23.30 -4.76 -3.78
C ILE A 2 -22.45 -5.25 -4.95
N GLY A 3 -22.93 -5.01 -6.19
CA GLY A 3 -22.25 -5.37 -7.42
C GLY A 3 -21.50 -4.18 -8.05
N ILE A 4 -20.19 -4.35 -8.30
CA ILE A 4 -19.33 -3.35 -8.95
C ILE A 4 -18.60 -4.03 -10.12
N GLY A 5 -18.64 -3.40 -11.29
CA GLY A 5 -18.07 -3.93 -12.52
C GLY A 5 -19.12 -4.56 -13.43
N ALA A 6 -18.85 -4.53 -14.75
CA ALA A 6 -19.80 -4.96 -15.78
C ALA A 6 -20.34 -6.41 -15.62
N PRO A 7 -19.51 -7.43 -15.26
CA PRO A 7 -20.00 -8.81 -15.21
C PRO A 7 -20.89 -9.11 -14.01
N THR A 8 -20.91 -8.26 -12.98
CA THR A 8 -21.63 -8.55 -11.73
C THR A 8 -23.15 -8.65 -11.91
N GLN A 9 -23.71 -7.97 -12.88
CA GLN A 9 -25.14 -8.02 -13.18
C GLN A 9 -25.64 -9.41 -13.62
N PHE A 10 -24.75 -10.28 -14.11
CA PHE A 10 -25.13 -11.62 -14.60
C PHE A 10 -25.08 -12.70 -13.50
N TRP A 11 -24.12 -12.60 -12.59
CA TRP A 11 -23.92 -13.66 -11.60
C TRP A 11 -24.24 -13.26 -10.17
N LEU A 12 -24.29 -11.95 -9.84
CA LEU A 12 -24.61 -11.51 -8.50
C LEU A 12 -26.07 -11.79 -8.08
N PRO A 13 -27.10 -11.61 -8.92
CA PRO A 13 -28.49 -11.90 -8.54
C PRO A 13 -28.71 -13.34 -8.11
N PRO A 14 -28.27 -14.39 -8.86
CA PRO A 14 -28.44 -15.77 -8.42
C PRO A 14 -27.60 -16.12 -7.17
N ALA A 15 -26.47 -15.43 -6.96
CA ALA A 15 -25.71 -15.58 -5.73
C ALA A 15 -26.43 -14.95 -4.54
N ALA A 16 -26.98 -13.75 -4.71
CA ALA A 16 -27.73 -13.06 -3.66
C ALA A 16 -28.96 -13.85 -3.21
N GLU A 17 -29.68 -14.47 -4.14
CA GLU A 17 -30.81 -15.36 -3.85
C GLU A 17 -30.37 -16.54 -2.97
N LYS A 18 -29.26 -17.20 -3.32
CA LYS A 18 -28.69 -18.31 -2.52
C LYS A 18 -28.36 -17.90 -1.08
N TYR A 19 -27.92 -16.67 -0.90
CA TYR A 19 -27.59 -16.12 0.43
C TYR A 19 -28.76 -15.39 1.10
N GLN A 20 -29.97 -15.50 0.55
CA GLN A 20 -31.20 -14.88 1.07
C GLN A 20 -31.02 -13.36 1.31
N THR A 21 -30.38 -12.67 0.35
CA THR A 21 -30.11 -11.23 0.40
C THR A 21 -30.46 -10.60 -0.95
N GLU A 22 -30.46 -9.28 -1.02
CA GLU A 22 -30.72 -8.55 -2.25
C GLU A 22 -29.41 -8.16 -2.97
N ALA A 23 -29.44 -8.22 -4.32
CA ALA A 23 -28.39 -7.68 -5.16
C ALA A 23 -28.67 -6.21 -5.44
N MET A 24 -27.72 -5.34 -5.07
CA MET A 24 -27.79 -3.90 -5.31
C MET A 24 -26.70 -3.48 -6.29
N PHE A 25 -27.08 -2.68 -7.28
CA PHE A 25 -26.18 -2.14 -8.27
C PHE A 25 -26.16 -0.63 -8.22
N PRO A 26 -25.08 0.00 -7.73
CA PRO A 26 -24.97 1.47 -7.74
C PRO A 26 -25.02 2.03 -9.17
N ALA A 27 -25.43 3.28 -9.30
CA ALA A 27 -25.36 3.98 -10.57
C ALA A 27 -23.95 3.90 -11.14
N TYR A 28 -23.83 3.63 -12.44
CA TYR A 28 -22.53 3.49 -13.13
C TYR A 28 -21.64 2.32 -12.67
N HIS A 29 -22.19 1.32 -11.97
CA HIS A 29 -21.45 0.14 -11.51
C HIS A 29 -20.66 -0.55 -12.63
N HIS A 30 -21.17 -0.54 -13.87
CA HIS A 30 -20.55 -1.18 -15.04
C HIS A 30 -19.23 -0.52 -15.49
N VAL A 31 -19.04 0.78 -15.21
CA VAL A 31 -17.81 1.52 -15.52
C VAL A 31 -16.94 1.82 -14.29
N ALA A 32 -17.34 1.36 -13.11
CA ALA A 32 -16.67 1.67 -11.84
C ALA A 32 -15.17 1.28 -11.85
N ASN A 33 -14.81 0.14 -12.46
CA ASN A 33 -13.43 -0.29 -12.59
C ASN A 33 -12.61 0.67 -13.48
N ALA A 34 -13.18 1.14 -14.58
CA ALA A 34 -12.52 2.09 -15.47
C ALA A 34 -12.33 3.45 -14.78
N VAL A 35 -13.35 3.91 -14.05
CA VAL A 35 -13.27 5.14 -13.25
C VAL A 35 -12.24 4.98 -12.14
N GLY A 36 -12.26 3.85 -11.42
CA GLY A 36 -11.27 3.54 -10.37
C GLY A 36 -9.84 3.56 -10.91
N ALA A 37 -9.61 2.96 -12.08
CA ALA A 37 -8.30 2.98 -12.74
C ALA A 37 -7.89 4.39 -13.18
N ALA A 38 -8.83 5.21 -13.64
CA ALA A 38 -8.55 6.57 -14.12
C ALA A 38 -8.24 7.58 -12.98
N VAL A 39 -8.84 7.37 -11.79
CA VAL A 39 -8.66 8.27 -10.62
C VAL A 39 -7.79 7.63 -9.54
N GLY A 40 -7.41 6.38 -9.71
CA GLY A 40 -6.60 5.63 -8.77
C GLY A 40 -5.20 6.22 -8.62
N LYS A 41 -4.62 5.99 -7.45
CA LYS A 41 -3.22 6.30 -7.20
C LYS A 41 -2.37 5.14 -7.70
N VAL A 42 -1.25 5.47 -8.32
CA VAL A 42 -0.21 4.47 -8.60
C VAL A 42 0.55 4.23 -7.30
N MET A 43 0.72 2.97 -6.93
CA MET A 43 1.45 2.60 -5.74
C MET A 43 2.48 1.52 -6.08
N THR A 44 3.71 1.75 -5.63
CA THR A 44 4.79 0.76 -5.68
C THR A 44 5.25 0.49 -4.26
N ILE A 45 5.34 -0.78 -3.88
CA ILE A 45 5.74 -1.19 -2.53
C ILE A 45 6.95 -2.11 -2.62
N TYR A 46 7.95 -1.85 -1.79
CA TYR A 46 9.08 -2.76 -1.56
C TYR A 46 9.11 -3.23 -0.11
N HIS A 47 9.30 -4.52 0.06
CA HIS A 47 9.57 -5.13 1.36
C HIS A 47 11.06 -5.43 1.45
N ILE A 48 11.70 -4.94 2.50
CA ILE A 48 13.12 -5.15 2.77
C ILE A 48 13.23 -5.73 4.16
N THR A 49 13.97 -6.83 4.30
CA THR A 49 14.21 -7.47 5.59
C THR A 49 15.67 -7.28 5.98
N VAL A 50 15.92 -6.76 7.17
CA VAL A 50 17.25 -6.63 7.78
C VAL A 50 17.32 -7.64 8.91
N GLN A 51 18.25 -8.58 8.81
CA GLN A 51 18.43 -9.65 9.80
C GLN A 51 19.83 -9.60 10.40
N ASN A 52 19.90 -9.76 11.71
CA ASN A 52 21.13 -9.90 12.47
C ASN A 52 21.41 -11.39 12.70
N TYR A 53 22.55 -11.84 12.21
CA TYR A 53 23.08 -13.20 12.43
C TYR A 53 24.32 -13.08 13.32
N GLU A 54 24.20 -13.30 14.59
CA GLU A 54 25.24 -13.12 15.64
C GLU A 54 26.70 -13.29 15.16
N SER A 55 27.02 -14.39 14.47
CA SER A 55 28.37 -14.68 14.00
C SER A 55 28.64 -14.22 12.58
N ALA A 56 27.63 -14.04 11.75
CA ALA A 56 27.76 -13.75 10.31
C ALA A 56 27.56 -12.26 9.98
N GLY A 57 27.16 -11.45 10.96
CA GLY A 57 26.86 -10.04 10.79
C GLY A 57 25.44 -9.78 10.31
N ILE A 58 25.20 -8.60 9.79
CA ILE A 58 23.85 -8.17 9.36
C ILE A 58 23.69 -8.38 7.86
N SER A 59 22.54 -8.93 7.48
CA SER A 59 22.14 -9.11 6.09
C SER A 59 20.89 -8.31 5.79
N ILE A 60 20.92 -7.57 4.68
CA ILE A 60 19.80 -6.84 4.10
C ILE A 60 19.29 -7.64 2.90
N PHE A 61 18.03 -8.05 2.93
CA PHE A 61 17.35 -8.74 1.84
C PHE A 61 16.35 -7.77 1.20
N ALA A 62 16.57 -7.46 -0.07
CA ALA A 62 15.75 -6.55 -0.84
C ALA A 62 15.36 -7.17 -2.18
N PRO A 63 14.31 -6.68 -2.87
CA PRO A 63 13.91 -7.20 -4.18
C PRO A 63 15.01 -7.17 -5.24
N TRP A 64 15.99 -6.29 -5.10
CA TRP A 64 17.14 -6.16 -6.01
C TRP A 64 18.37 -6.95 -5.60
N GLY A 65 18.33 -7.66 -4.47
CA GLY A 65 19.43 -8.54 -4.04
C GLY A 65 19.70 -8.49 -2.54
N LYS A 66 20.74 -9.25 -2.15
CA LYS A 66 21.23 -9.37 -0.78
C LYS A 66 22.50 -8.52 -0.60
N THR A 67 22.55 -7.74 0.48
CA THR A 67 23.74 -7.03 0.95
C THR A 67 24.12 -7.55 2.34
N SER A 68 25.38 -7.89 2.57
CA SER A 68 25.85 -8.33 3.89
C SER A 68 26.86 -7.34 4.45
N LEU A 69 26.65 -6.94 5.69
CA LEU A 69 27.53 -6.06 6.45
C LEU A 69 28.26 -6.91 7.50
N LYS A 70 29.58 -6.82 7.53
CA LYS A 70 30.40 -7.52 8.53
C LYS A 70 30.15 -6.88 9.91
N PRO A 71 30.17 -7.68 10.99
CA PRO A 71 30.02 -7.14 12.34
C PRO A 71 31.18 -6.16 12.62
N ALA A 72 30.83 -4.97 13.11
CA ALA A 72 31.82 -4.07 13.68
C ALA A 72 32.03 -4.46 15.14
N VAL A 73 33.28 -4.47 15.58
CA VAL A 73 33.75 -5.07 16.84
C VAL A 73 33.14 -4.43 18.12
N ASN A 74 32.36 -3.33 18.05
CA ASN A 74 32.10 -2.52 19.23
C ASN A 74 30.64 -2.12 19.53
N SER A 75 29.61 -2.53 18.78
CA SER A 75 28.22 -2.42 19.26
C SER A 75 27.22 -2.93 18.21
N GLU A 76 26.54 -4.03 18.51
CA GLU A 76 25.59 -4.69 17.62
C GLU A 76 24.39 -3.81 17.26
N ASP A 77 23.86 -3.07 18.25
CA ASP A 77 22.71 -2.17 18.02
C ASP A 77 23.04 -1.02 17.08
N LEU A 78 24.24 -0.44 17.16
CA LEU A 78 24.67 0.65 16.28
C LEU A 78 24.84 0.18 14.83
N VAL A 79 25.25 -1.08 14.65
CA VAL A 79 25.41 -1.70 13.33
C VAL A 79 24.06 -2.02 12.71
N MET A 80 23.08 -2.47 13.51
CA MET A 80 21.71 -2.75 13.07
C MET A 80 21.01 -1.46 12.60
N GLU A 81 21.08 -0.38 13.36
CA GLU A 81 20.47 0.90 12.94
C GLU A 81 21.12 1.44 11.67
N ARG A 82 22.43 1.36 11.51
CA ARG A 82 23.10 1.74 10.25
C ARG A 82 22.67 0.88 9.05
N ALA A 83 22.45 -0.40 9.27
CA ALA A 83 21.95 -1.30 8.23
C ALA A 83 20.52 -0.93 7.83
N ILE A 84 19.67 -0.57 8.80
CA ILE A 84 18.31 -0.11 8.57
C ILE A 84 18.32 1.21 7.78
N GLU A 85 19.13 2.18 8.19
CA GLU A 85 19.29 3.46 7.47
C GLU A 85 19.74 3.24 6.02
N LEU A 86 20.72 2.34 5.81
CA LEU A 86 21.19 1.98 4.48
C LEU A 86 20.07 1.33 3.65
N ALA A 87 19.31 0.42 4.23
CA ALA A 87 18.19 -0.25 3.59
C ALA A 87 17.10 0.74 3.19
N ILE A 88 16.75 1.68 4.07
CA ILE A 88 15.78 2.75 3.79
C ILE A 88 16.29 3.64 2.65
N LYS A 89 17.55 4.04 2.67
CA LYS A 89 18.14 4.85 1.60
C LYS A 89 18.08 4.13 0.26
N GLN A 90 18.55 2.88 0.21
CA GLN A 90 18.51 2.07 -1.01
C GLN A 90 17.07 1.89 -1.52
N GLY A 91 16.12 1.62 -0.63
CA GLY A 91 14.72 1.47 -0.99
C GLY A 91 14.11 2.73 -1.57
N LYS A 92 14.42 3.89 -0.99
CA LYS A 92 13.99 5.19 -1.53
C LYS A 92 14.60 5.47 -2.91
N ASP A 93 15.89 5.17 -3.09
CA ASP A 93 16.57 5.38 -4.37
C ASP A 93 15.97 4.49 -5.48
N HIS A 94 15.70 3.20 -5.16
CA HIS A 94 15.07 2.27 -6.10
C HIS A 94 13.64 2.66 -6.44
N ILE A 95 12.84 3.07 -5.45
CA ILE A 95 11.47 3.54 -5.67
C ILE A 95 11.46 4.82 -6.52
N ALA A 96 12.36 5.77 -6.25
CA ALA A 96 12.47 7.01 -7.04
C ALA A 96 12.82 6.71 -8.50
N ALA A 97 13.75 5.78 -8.74
CA ALA A 97 14.09 5.34 -10.08
C ALA A 97 12.91 4.67 -10.80
N GLU A 98 12.10 3.88 -10.09
CA GLU A 98 10.92 3.24 -10.66
C GLU A 98 9.81 4.25 -10.98
N MET A 99 9.55 5.22 -10.08
CA MET A 99 8.60 6.31 -10.33
C MET A 99 9.02 7.16 -11.53
N ALA A 100 10.33 7.44 -11.68
CA ALA A 100 10.85 8.17 -12.83
C ALA A 100 10.62 7.43 -14.16
N LYS A 101 10.79 6.10 -14.20
CA LYS A 101 10.47 5.27 -15.38
C LYS A 101 8.99 5.36 -15.75
N GLN A 102 8.12 5.45 -14.75
CA GLN A 102 6.67 5.58 -14.95
C GLN A 102 6.22 7.02 -15.24
N SER A 103 7.17 7.95 -15.40
CA SER A 103 6.91 9.40 -15.59
C SER A 103 6.08 10.03 -14.48
N LEU A 104 6.16 9.49 -13.26
CA LEU A 104 5.51 10.00 -12.07
C LEU A 104 6.47 10.95 -11.35
N MET A 105 6.14 12.25 -11.36
CA MET A 105 6.96 13.31 -10.75
C MET A 105 6.40 13.78 -9.40
N ASP A 106 5.17 13.40 -9.07
CA ASP A 106 4.45 13.86 -7.88
C ASP A 106 3.99 12.63 -7.10
N TYR A 107 4.81 12.20 -6.14
CA TYR A 107 4.57 11.05 -5.29
C TYR A 107 5.11 11.29 -3.88
N GLU A 108 4.50 10.63 -2.91
CA GLU A 108 4.94 10.58 -1.52
C GLU A 108 5.58 9.24 -1.23
N ILE A 109 6.69 9.24 -0.49
CA ILE A 109 7.32 8.01 -0.02
C ILE A 109 6.98 7.81 1.46
N LEU A 110 6.32 6.71 1.75
CA LEU A 110 5.99 6.25 3.08
C LEU A 110 6.95 5.14 3.48
N VAL A 111 7.37 5.12 4.73
CA VAL A 111 8.23 4.07 5.30
C VAL A 111 7.57 3.57 6.57
N ASP A 112 7.24 2.29 6.60
CA ASP A 112 6.82 1.58 7.81
C ASP A 112 7.92 0.63 8.27
N ARG A 113 8.11 0.51 9.60
CA ARG A 113 9.15 -0.31 10.23
C ARG A 113 8.53 -1.20 11.29
N LYS A 114 8.86 -2.48 11.25
CA LYS A 114 8.46 -3.48 12.24
C LYS A 114 9.68 -4.22 12.74
N ASP A 115 9.97 -4.09 14.03
CA ASP A 115 11.10 -4.74 14.69
C ASP A 115 10.65 -5.99 15.43
N SER A 116 11.35 -7.11 15.21
CA SER A 116 11.25 -8.33 16.00
C SER A 116 12.41 -8.36 16.98
N ARG A 117 12.11 -8.40 18.28
CA ARG A 117 13.11 -8.36 19.35
C ARG A 117 13.08 -9.63 20.19
N VAL A 118 14.25 -10.03 20.68
CA VAL A 118 14.39 -11.17 21.61
C VAL A 118 15.09 -10.68 22.86
N LYS A 119 14.64 -11.19 24.02
CA LYS A 119 15.32 -10.97 25.30
C LYS A 119 16.50 -11.93 25.42
N GLY A 120 17.69 -11.39 25.53
CA GLY A 120 18.89 -12.15 25.83
C GLY A 120 18.92 -12.62 27.29
N ASN A 121 19.81 -13.55 27.61
CA ASN A 121 20.00 -14.09 28.96
C ASN A 121 20.40 -13.01 29.99
N SER A 122 20.93 -11.88 29.55
CA SER A 122 21.28 -10.71 30.38
C SER A 122 20.08 -9.78 30.64
N GLY A 123 18.89 -10.09 30.14
CA GLY A 123 17.71 -9.25 30.23
C GLY A 123 17.68 -8.07 29.23
N SER A 124 18.74 -7.91 28.43
CA SER A 124 18.76 -6.93 27.33
C SER A 124 17.88 -7.39 26.17
N GLU A 125 17.13 -6.47 25.56
CA GLU A 125 16.38 -6.73 24.33
C GLU A 125 17.26 -6.42 23.13
N MET A 126 17.38 -7.37 22.21
CA MET A 126 18.14 -7.21 20.97
C MET A 126 17.22 -7.39 19.77
N ALA A 127 17.33 -6.52 18.77
CA ALA A 127 16.63 -6.65 17.50
C ALA A 127 17.30 -7.75 16.67
N ILE A 128 16.55 -8.79 16.34
CA ILE A 128 17.01 -9.89 15.48
C ILE A 128 16.61 -9.71 14.03
N GLU A 129 15.47 -9.05 13.80
CA GLU A 129 14.93 -8.80 12.47
C GLU A 129 14.19 -7.48 12.46
N THR A 130 14.35 -6.73 11.38
CA THR A 130 13.53 -5.57 11.05
C THR A 130 12.96 -5.74 9.67
N VAL A 131 11.65 -5.65 9.54
CA VAL A 131 10.94 -5.60 8.26
C VAL A 131 10.59 -4.15 7.96
N LEU A 132 11.03 -3.68 6.79
CA LEU A 132 10.73 -2.36 6.25
C LEU A 132 9.77 -2.51 5.09
N GLU A 133 8.69 -1.73 5.11
CA GLU A 133 7.80 -1.52 3.98
C GLU A 133 8.01 -0.10 3.47
N ILE A 134 8.50 0.04 2.24
CA ILE A 134 8.73 1.33 1.59
C ILE A 134 7.76 1.44 0.43
N ALA A 135 6.82 2.36 0.52
CA ALA A 135 5.77 2.58 -0.46
C ALA A 135 5.90 3.96 -1.10
N ALA A 136 5.81 4.04 -2.42
CA ALA A 136 5.56 5.29 -3.11
C ALA A 136 4.10 5.34 -3.57
N VAL A 137 3.44 6.44 -3.29
CA VAL A 137 2.03 6.67 -3.65
C VAL A 137 1.95 7.98 -4.45
N GLY A 138 1.54 7.89 -5.70
CA GLY A 138 1.47 9.05 -6.59
C GLY A 138 0.23 9.05 -7.47
N HIS A 139 -0.01 10.20 -8.11
CA HIS A 139 -1.07 10.35 -9.10
C HIS A 139 -0.47 10.39 -10.50
N MET A 140 -1.06 9.68 -11.46
CA MET A 140 -0.74 9.90 -12.86
C MET A 140 -1.17 11.33 -13.23
N LYS A 141 -0.21 12.17 -13.62
CA LYS A 141 -0.54 13.42 -14.29
C LYS A 141 -1.01 13.07 -15.69
N ASN A 142 -2.30 13.24 -15.96
CA ASN A 142 -2.77 13.26 -17.33
C ASN A 142 -2.05 14.38 -18.05
N ALA A 143 -1.17 14.05 -18.98
CA ALA A 143 -0.39 15.00 -19.76
C ALA A 143 -1.28 16.02 -20.55
N ASN A 144 -2.59 15.78 -20.62
CA ASN A 144 -3.60 16.59 -21.29
C ASN A 144 -4.67 17.17 -20.36
N ALA A 145 -4.54 17.05 -19.05
CA ALA A 145 -5.49 17.68 -18.13
C ALA A 145 -5.19 19.19 -18.06
N LYS A 146 -5.85 19.97 -18.88
CA LYS A 146 -6.01 21.41 -18.62
C LYS A 146 -6.54 21.56 -17.19
N PRO A 147 -5.99 22.49 -16.36
CA PRO A 147 -6.39 22.69 -14.97
C PRO A 147 -7.78 23.34 -14.91
N LYS A 148 -8.81 22.56 -15.19
CA LYS A 148 -10.21 22.90 -14.97
C LYS A 148 -10.97 21.63 -14.60
N GLN A 149 -10.90 21.26 -13.31
CA GLN A 149 -12.02 20.54 -12.72
C GLN A 149 -12.07 20.77 -11.21
N LYS A 150 -12.84 21.78 -10.83
CA LYS A 150 -13.54 21.77 -9.55
C LYS A 150 -14.39 20.47 -9.57
N SER A 151 -14.03 19.56 -8.64
CA SER A 151 -14.80 18.41 -8.19
C SER A 151 -15.60 17.63 -9.24
N LEU A 152 -14.97 16.68 -9.90
CA LEU A 152 -15.67 15.55 -10.50
C LEU A 152 -16.53 14.78 -9.49
N LEU A 153 -16.19 14.82 -8.20
CA LEU A 153 -17.00 14.31 -7.11
C LEU A 153 -18.35 15.03 -7.01
N GLY A 154 -18.43 16.33 -7.29
CA GLY A 154 -19.70 17.07 -7.30
C GLY A 154 -20.57 16.80 -8.53
N ALA A 155 -19.98 16.30 -9.63
CA ALA A 155 -20.74 15.89 -10.81
C ALA A 155 -21.20 14.43 -10.75
N PHE A 156 -20.48 13.59 -9.95
CA PHE A 156 -20.79 12.16 -9.76
C PHE A 156 -21.91 11.93 -8.73
N TRP A 157 -21.93 12.73 -7.70
CA TRP A 157 -23.04 12.83 -6.75
C TRP A 157 -23.89 14.02 -7.21
N GLY A 158 -24.83 13.77 -8.12
CA GLY A 158 -25.80 14.78 -8.51
C GLY A 158 -26.29 15.57 -7.29
N LYS A 159 -26.90 16.73 -7.49
CA LYS A 159 -27.44 17.60 -6.41
C LYS A 159 -28.45 16.91 -5.48
N ASP A 160 -28.70 15.63 -5.69
CA ASP A 160 -29.52 14.78 -4.83
C ASP A 160 -28.67 14.33 -3.65
N LYS A 161 -29.16 14.70 -2.47
CA LYS A 161 -28.61 14.43 -1.14
C LYS A 161 -28.07 13.00 -1.04
N ALA A 162 -26.96 12.85 -0.34
CA ALA A 162 -26.45 11.53 0.07
C ALA A 162 -27.60 10.64 0.56
N PRO A 163 -27.63 9.34 0.17
CA PRO A 163 -28.69 8.45 0.60
C PRO A 163 -28.78 8.46 2.12
N ASP A 164 -29.98 8.73 2.62
CA ASP A 164 -30.28 8.73 4.04
C ASP A 164 -30.33 7.27 4.53
N TYR A 165 -29.23 6.80 5.07
CA TYR A 165 -29.10 5.46 5.64
C TYR A 165 -29.89 5.25 6.94
N SER A 166 -30.51 6.28 7.50
CA SER A 166 -31.35 6.17 8.73
C SER A 166 -32.65 5.41 8.50
N LYS A 167 -33.00 5.14 7.24
CA LYS A 167 -34.26 4.47 6.85
C LYS A 167 -34.11 3.00 6.47
N ILE A 168 -32.97 2.39 6.75
CA ILE A 168 -32.80 0.94 6.55
C ILE A 168 -33.51 0.24 7.71
N PRO A 169 -34.57 -0.55 7.47
CA PRO A 169 -35.22 -1.30 8.53
C PRO A 169 -34.23 -2.31 9.10
N SER A 170 -34.05 -2.28 10.42
CA SER A 170 -33.30 -3.31 11.11
C SER A 170 -33.98 -4.67 10.88
N ALA A 171 -33.30 -5.59 10.23
CA ALA A 171 -33.75 -6.95 10.10
C ALA A 171 -33.91 -7.56 11.50
N ARG A 172 -35.16 -8.03 11.78
CA ARG A 172 -35.46 -8.90 12.91
C ARG A 172 -35.16 -10.33 12.55
#